data_ae8f6d43acbaadad9bf78d9e7e2b615d
#
_entry.id   ae8f6d43acbaadad9bf78d9e7e2b615d
#
_cell.length_a   1.000
_cell.length_b   1.000
_cell.length_c   1.000
_cell.angle_alpha   90.00
_cell.angle_beta   90.00
_cell.angle_gamma   90.00
#
_symmetry.space_group_name_H-M   'P 1'
#
loop_
_entity.id
_entity.type
_entity.pdbx_description
1 polymer ?
#
loop_
_entity_poly.entity_id
_entity_poly.type
_entity_poly.pdbx_seq_one_letter_code
_entity_poly.pdbx_strand_id
1 'polypeptide(L)'
;MKRPIDWREDRSAVREKVAESAHCVLPIVLIVVLLCLTAAPMKPDLLLSFLIGGVMLVVGMGLFSLGAEQSMTPIGTKIGTALTRTKNLPLILGVSFALGFAITVAEPDLQVLAETVPHISSTVLLLTVGVGVGLFMVVCMLRIVTGANLRWLLIGCYALIFLLAAFSDPDFLGIAFDSGGVTTGPMTVPFILAMGLGVSNIRSDRRAEADSFGLVALCSVGPILAVLILGFFYQGSNAVADLSSASFGSSTAIGGAFLASIPLYLKEMAISMLPIVAIFFLFQVTLLRLPGRSLAKILIGILYTYVGLVLFLTGVNVGFSPLGAELGAELAVHGWLLVPLAMMLGWFIISAEPAVGVLEKQIESVSAGAIPGKVIQRSLSVAIALAMGLSMLRVLTGISILWFLVPGYGIALALSFFVPDIYTAIAFDSGGVASGPMTATFMLQFVMGASSALGGNILRDAFGVVALVAMMPLLSIQAVGFVYERRAKRTAAAPEQYGDFDIVELWEDAA
;
A
#
# COMPACT_ATOMS: atom_id res chain seq x y z
N MET A 1 -12.05 -29.84 27.50
CA MET A 1 -11.25 -28.90 28.31
C MET A 1 -10.90 -27.66 27.49
N LYS A 2 -11.35 -26.48 27.94
CA LYS A 2 -11.09 -25.21 27.24
C LYS A 2 -9.67 -24.75 27.63
N ARG A 3 -8.65 -24.86 26.73
CA ARG A 3 -7.34 -24.28 27.01
C ARG A 3 -7.52 -22.74 27.09
N PRO A 4 -6.97 -22.04 28.07
CA PRO A 4 -7.02 -20.60 28.17
C PRO A 4 -6.27 -19.96 26.98
N ILE A 5 -6.56 -18.69 26.69
CA ILE A 5 -5.76 -17.90 25.71
C ILE A 5 -4.33 -17.89 26.22
N ASP A 6 -3.38 -18.35 25.42
CA ASP A 6 -1.98 -18.39 25.84
C ASP A 6 -1.32 -17.03 25.62
N TRP A 7 -1.32 -16.21 26.66
CA TRP A 7 -0.72 -14.89 26.66
C TRP A 7 0.80 -14.90 26.41
N ARG A 8 1.44 -16.06 26.47
CA ARG A 8 2.88 -16.19 26.15
C ARG A 8 3.10 -16.19 24.64
N GLU A 9 2.21 -16.84 23.87
CA GLU A 9 2.22 -16.81 22.41
C GLU A 9 1.97 -15.37 21.92
N ASP A 10 1.02 -14.64 22.49
CA ASP A 10 0.74 -13.25 22.11
C ASP A 10 1.93 -12.31 22.38
N ARG A 11 2.61 -12.47 23.53
CA ARG A 11 3.81 -11.67 23.82
C ARG A 11 4.97 -11.95 22.87
N SER A 12 5.15 -13.19 22.45
CA SER A 12 6.19 -13.54 21.47
C SER A 12 5.85 -12.95 20.10
N ALA A 13 4.60 -12.99 19.68
CA ALA A 13 4.13 -12.41 18.42
C ALA A 13 4.28 -10.87 18.40
N VAL A 14 3.93 -10.17 19.50
CA VAL A 14 4.17 -8.72 19.60
C VAL A 14 5.65 -8.40 19.48
N ARG A 15 6.52 -9.12 20.21
CA ARG A 15 7.96 -8.89 20.17
C ARG A 15 8.53 -9.13 18.76
N GLU A 16 8.08 -10.18 18.10
CA GLU A 16 8.49 -10.53 16.75
C GLU A 16 8.09 -9.44 15.76
N LYS A 17 6.83 -8.98 15.78
CA LYS A 17 6.33 -7.93 14.88
C LYS A 17 6.98 -6.56 15.15
N VAL A 18 7.23 -6.21 16.40
CA VAL A 18 7.98 -4.98 16.74
C VAL A 18 9.42 -5.09 16.28
N ALA A 19 10.08 -6.24 16.42
CA ALA A 19 11.44 -6.46 15.91
C ALA A 19 11.47 -6.40 14.37
N GLU A 20 10.50 -6.99 13.68
CA GLU A 20 10.33 -6.89 12.23
C GLU A 20 10.20 -5.43 11.81
N SER A 21 9.32 -4.66 12.45
CA SER A 21 9.15 -3.22 12.20
C SER A 21 10.41 -2.42 12.50
N ALA A 22 11.16 -2.77 13.55
CA ALA A 22 12.45 -2.12 13.85
C ALA A 22 13.48 -2.38 12.75
N HIS A 23 13.58 -3.61 12.26
CA HIS A 23 14.48 -3.95 11.14
C HIS A 23 14.10 -3.19 9.86
N CYS A 24 12.83 -2.89 9.67
CA CYS A 24 12.33 -2.12 8.54
C CYS A 24 12.65 -0.62 8.67
N VAL A 25 12.36 -0.01 9.80
CA VAL A 25 12.46 1.44 10.00
C VAL A 25 13.90 1.93 10.32
N LEU A 26 14.69 1.12 11.03
CA LEU A 26 16.04 1.50 11.45
C LEU A 26 16.98 1.94 10.32
N PRO A 27 17.04 1.25 9.16
CA PRO A 27 17.90 1.68 8.05
C PRO A 27 17.55 3.08 7.55
N ILE A 28 16.25 3.41 7.48
CA ILE A 28 15.80 4.76 7.06
C ILE A 28 16.22 5.78 8.10
N VAL A 29 15.95 5.52 9.37
CA VAL A 29 16.34 6.42 10.45
C VAL A 29 17.84 6.69 10.41
N LEU A 30 18.68 5.67 10.24
CA LEU A 30 20.13 5.81 10.15
C LEU A 30 20.56 6.66 8.95
N ILE A 31 19.98 6.45 7.78
CA ILE A 31 20.33 7.21 6.57
C ILE A 31 19.88 8.66 6.71
N VAL A 32 18.66 8.89 7.19
CA VAL A 32 18.15 10.24 7.41
C VAL A 32 19.01 10.99 8.43
N VAL A 33 19.37 10.35 9.55
CA VAL A 33 20.29 10.93 10.53
C VAL A 33 21.65 11.25 9.90
N LEU A 34 22.21 10.34 9.09
CA LEU A 34 23.46 10.56 8.39
C LEU A 34 23.37 11.75 7.44
N LEU A 35 22.28 11.88 6.67
CA LEU A 35 22.05 13.04 5.79
C LEU A 35 21.91 14.33 6.58
N CYS A 36 21.17 14.31 7.70
CA CYS A 36 21.03 15.46 8.60
C CYS A 36 22.35 15.92 9.25
N LEU A 37 23.32 15.02 9.40
CA LEU A 37 24.63 15.35 9.95
C LEU A 37 25.64 15.77 8.88
N THR A 38 25.42 15.44 7.60
CA THR A 38 26.41 15.65 6.54
C THR A 38 25.94 16.62 5.46
N ALA A 39 24.88 16.26 4.74
CA ALA A 39 24.44 16.98 3.53
C ALA A 39 23.41 18.08 3.81
N ALA A 40 22.61 17.93 4.86
CA ALA A 40 21.53 18.85 5.21
C ALA A 40 21.48 19.04 6.73
N PRO A 41 22.34 19.91 7.31
CA PRO A 41 22.38 20.12 8.77
C PRO A 41 21.01 20.59 9.31
N MET A 42 20.35 19.74 10.08
CA MET A 42 19.04 19.99 10.66
C MET A 42 19.12 20.55 12.06
N LYS A 43 18.06 21.29 12.46
CA LYS A 43 17.90 21.77 13.82
C LYS A 43 17.79 20.57 14.79
N PRO A 44 18.46 20.61 15.96
CA PRO A 44 18.45 19.49 16.91
C PRO A 44 17.05 19.12 17.43
N ASP A 45 16.13 20.08 17.54
CA ASP A 45 14.77 19.87 17.97
C ASP A 45 13.98 19.01 16.97
N LEU A 46 14.14 19.26 15.67
CA LEU A 46 13.50 18.50 14.62
C LEU A 46 14.07 17.07 14.55
N LEU A 47 15.39 16.92 14.68
CA LEU A 47 16.03 15.61 14.73
C LEU A 47 15.60 14.79 15.96
N LEU A 48 15.44 15.43 17.12
CA LEU A 48 14.94 14.77 18.32
C LEU A 48 13.49 14.34 18.16
N SER A 49 12.65 15.19 17.56
CA SER A 49 11.25 14.84 17.24
C SER A 49 11.19 13.64 16.31
N PHE A 50 12.03 13.60 15.27
CA PHE A 50 12.13 12.48 14.34
C PHE A 50 12.53 11.17 15.05
N LEU A 51 13.50 11.19 15.94
CA LEU A 51 13.93 10.00 16.68
C LEU A 51 12.84 9.48 17.61
N ILE A 52 12.14 10.36 18.33
CA ILE A 52 10.99 9.98 19.17
C ILE A 52 9.87 9.42 18.29
N GLY A 53 9.55 10.09 17.18
CA GLY A 53 8.60 9.63 16.19
C GLY A 53 8.96 8.27 15.63
N GLY A 54 10.26 8.00 15.40
CA GLY A 54 10.79 6.70 14.95
C GLY A 54 10.49 5.56 15.91
N VAL A 55 10.66 5.79 17.21
CA VAL A 55 10.31 4.79 18.23
C VAL A 55 8.81 4.52 18.24
N MET A 56 7.98 5.57 18.20
CA MET A 56 6.53 5.44 18.15
C MET A 56 6.08 4.74 16.88
N LEU A 57 6.70 5.03 15.74
CA LEU A 57 6.42 4.41 14.46
C LEU A 57 6.75 2.91 14.49
N VAL A 58 7.90 2.50 15.02
CA VAL A 58 8.31 1.09 15.15
C VAL A 58 7.31 0.31 16.00
N VAL A 59 6.97 0.83 17.18
CA VAL A 59 6.02 0.18 18.09
C VAL A 59 4.61 0.19 17.47
N GLY A 60 4.19 1.33 16.94
CA GLY A 60 2.89 1.51 16.30
C GLY A 60 2.69 0.57 15.11
N MET A 61 3.67 0.51 14.21
CA MET A 61 3.65 -0.37 13.04
C MET A 61 3.63 -1.85 13.42
N GLY A 62 4.41 -2.26 14.42
CA GLY A 62 4.43 -3.64 14.91
C GLY A 62 3.08 -4.07 15.51
N LEU A 63 2.49 -3.24 16.37
CA LEU A 63 1.16 -3.50 16.93
C LEU A 63 0.07 -3.48 15.87
N PHE A 64 0.10 -2.52 14.97
CA PHE A 64 -0.86 -2.38 13.91
C PHE A 64 -0.82 -3.56 12.93
N SER A 65 0.37 -3.97 12.46
CA SER A 65 0.56 -5.12 11.58
C SER A 65 0.03 -6.41 12.21
N LEU A 66 0.39 -6.67 13.49
CA LEU A 66 -0.14 -7.82 14.24
C LEU A 66 -1.66 -7.76 14.38
N GLY A 67 -2.17 -6.58 14.70
CA GLY A 67 -3.60 -6.36 14.88
C GLY A 67 -4.38 -6.58 13.58
N ALA A 68 -3.90 -6.07 12.45
CA ALA A 68 -4.50 -6.26 11.14
C ALA A 68 -4.52 -7.75 10.73
N GLU A 69 -3.41 -8.47 10.95
CA GLU A 69 -3.32 -9.90 10.70
C GLU A 69 -4.29 -10.71 11.57
N GLN A 70 -4.44 -10.35 12.86
CA GLN A 70 -5.33 -11.05 13.79
C GLN A 70 -6.81 -10.67 13.67
N SER A 71 -7.14 -9.50 13.09
CA SER A 71 -8.51 -9.02 12.96
C SER A 71 -8.99 -8.94 11.51
N MET A 72 -8.34 -8.14 10.64
CA MET A 72 -8.83 -7.83 9.30
C MET A 72 -8.84 -9.06 8.39
N THR A 73 -7.77 -9.87 8.40
CA THR A 73 -7.70 -11.12 7.62
C THR A 73 -8.79 -12.13 8.02
N PRO A 74 -8.97 -12.47 9.31
CA PRO A 74 -10.06 -13.36 9.70
C PRO A 74 -11.47 -12.78 9.45
N ILE A 75 -11.66 -11.47 9.63
CA ILE A 75 -12.92 -10.80 9.31
C ILE A 75 -13.24 -10.94 7.83
N GLY A 76 -12.31 -10.59 6.95
CA GLY A 76 -12.46 -10.68 5.49
C GLY A 76 -12.79 -12.12 5.05
N THR A 77 -11.99 -13.11 5.46
CA THR A 77 -12.19 -14.51 5.09
C THR A 77 -13.54 -15.04 5.57
N LYS A 78 -13.90 -14.76 6.84
CA LYS A 78 -15.16 -15.27 7.42
C LYS A 78 -16.38 -14.62 6.82
N ILE A 79 -16.36 -13.30 6.60
CA ILE A 79 -17.46 -12.59 5.93
C ILE A 79 -17.56 -13.06 4.48
N GLY A 80 -16.46 -13.12 3.72
CA GLY A 80 -16.44 -13.61 2.37
C GLY A 80 -17.05 -15.02 2.26
N THR A 81 -16.61 -15.95 3.09
CA THR A 81 -17.17 -17.32 3.13
C THR A 81 -18.64 -17.36 3.56
N ALA A 82 -19.05 -16.51 4.51
CA ALA A 82 -20.45 -16.45 4.93
C ALA A 82 -21.37 -15.91 3.84
N LEU A 83 -20.92 -14.85 3.14
CA LEU A 83 -21.66 -14.26 2.03
C LEU A 83 -21.88 -15.25 0.90
N THR A 84 -20.86 -16.05 0.56
CA THR A 84 -20.96 -17.04 -0.50
C THR A 84 -22.01 -18.10 -0.22
N ARG A 85 -22.14 -18.50 1.04
CA ARG A 85 -23.17 -19.49 1.46
C ARG A 85 -24.59 -18.98 1.28
N THR A 86 -24.82 -17.67 1.25
CA THR A 86 -26.17 -17.09 1.03
C THR A 86 -26.67 -17.27 -0.40
N LYS A 87 -25.77 -17.46 -1.37
CA LYS A 87 -26.07 -17.53 -2.81
C LYS A 87 -26.87 -16.31 -3.32
N ASN A 88 -26.87 -15.21 -2.59
CA ASN A 88 -27.61 -14.00 -2.90
C ASN A 88 -26.65 -12.94 -3.48
N LEU A 89 -26.58 -12.81 -4.82
CA LEU A 89 -25.67 -11.90 -5.50
C LEU A 89 -25.87 -10.43 -5.07
N PRO A 90 -27.07 -9.86 -5.04
CA PRO A 90 -27.29 -8.50 -4.55
C PRO A 90 -26.75 -8.25 -3.14
N LEU A 91 -26.91 -9.21 -2.22
CA LEU A 91 -26.37 -9.12 -0.87
C LEU A 91 -24.83 -9.13 -0.88
N ILE A 92 -24.21 -10.01 -1.68
CA ILE A 92 -22.75 -10.08 -1.83
C ILE A 92 -22.23 -8.73 -2.32
N LEU A 93 -22.83 -8.14 -3.34
CA LEU A 93 -22.40 -6.87 -3.93
C LEU A 93 -22.60 -5.70 -2.97
N GLY A 94 -23.76 -5.60 -2.32
CA GLY A 94 -24.04 -4.53 -1.35
C GLY A 94 -23.12 -4.55 -0.15
N VAL A 95 -22.86 -5.74 0.38
CA VAL A 95 -21.93 -5.89 1.52
C VAL A 95 -20.49 -5.63 1.09
N SER A 96 -20.08 -6.07 -0.10
CA SER A 96 -18.74 -5.80 -0.62
C SER A 96 -18.51 -4.31 -0.81
N PHE A 97 -19.51 -3.58 -1.32
CA PHE A 97 -19.45 -2.11 -1.37
C PHE A 97 -19.25 -1.50 0.02
N ALA A 98 -20.10 -1.87 0.98
CA ALA A 98 -20.05 -1.31 2.34
C ALA A 98 -18.72 -1.63 3.05
N LEU A 99 -18.19 -2.82 2.86
CA LEU A 99 -16.91 -3.23 3.43
C LEU A 99 -15.73 -2.54 2.75
N GLY A 100 -15.73 -2.46 1.40
CA GLY A 100 -14.69 -1.73 0.66
C GLY A 100 -14.66 -0.25 1.05
N PHE A 101 -15.82 0.38 1.16
CA PHE A 101 -15.94 1.75 1.66
C PHE A 101 -15.39 1.88 3.10
N ALA A 102 -15.86 1.04 4.01
CA ALA A 102 -15.52 1.14 5.44
C ALA A 102 -14.02 0.91 5.71
N ILE A 103 -13.40 -0.10 5.07
CA ILE A 103 -11.98 -0.40 5.27
C ILE A 103 -11.10 0.72 4.70
N THR A 104 -11.50 1.30 3.57
CA THR A 104 -10.75 2.38 2.92
C THR A 104 -10.78 3.68 3.74
N VAL A 105 -11.93 4.05 4.29
CA VAL A 105 -12.04 5.22 5.17
C VAL A 105 -11.21 5.03 6.46
N ALA A 106 -11.02 3.80 6.90
CA ALA A 106 -10.19 3.46 8.05
C ALA A 106 -8.68 3.38 7.73
N GLU A 107 -8.27 3.46 6.44
CA GLU A 107 -6.86 3.35 6.04
C GLU A 107 -6.07 4.59 6.47
N PRO A 108 -5.02 4.43 7.31
CA PRO A 108 -4.25 5.54 7.85
C PRO A 108 -3.52 6.34 6.77
N ASP A 109 -3.00 5.67 5.76
CA ASP A 109 -2.22 6.31 4.70
C ASP A 109 -3.10 7.27 3.88
N LEU A 110 -4.37 6.89 3.67
CA LEU A 110 -5.35 7.76 3.01
C LEU A 110 -5.69 8.98 3.87
N GLN A 111 -5.71 8.84 5.20
CA GLN A 111 -5.96 9.98 6.09
C GLN A 111 -4.81 10.97 6.03
N VAL A 112 -3.56 10.50 6.06
CA VAL A 112 -2.39 11.37 5.90
C VAL A 112 -2.41 12.09 4.54
N LEU A 113 -2.73 11.38 3.45
CA LEU A 113 -2.89 12.02 2.14
C LEU A 113 -3.97 13.10 2.17
N ALA A 114 -5.14 12.79 2.75
CA ALA A 114 -6.26 13.72 2.81
C ALA A 114 -5.98 14.98 3.65
N GLU A 115 -5.16 14.86 4.71
CA GLU A 115 -4.70 16.00 5.50
C GLU A 115 -3.65 16.84 4.76
N THR A 116 -2.88 16.21 3.87
CA THR A 116 -1.79 16.86 3.13
C THR A 116 -2.29 17.67 1.94
N VAL A 117 -3.49 17.36 1.39
CA VAL A 117 -4.05 18.06 0.22
C VAL A 117 -4.75 19.36 0.63
N PRO A 118 -4.22 20.58 0.30
CA PRO A 118 -4.73 21.82 0.85
C PRO A 118 -6.05 22.32 0.24
N HIS A 119 -6.36 21.88 -0.99
CA HIS A 119 -7.48 22.41 -1.78
C HIS A 119 -8.79 21.64 -1.60
N ILE A 120 -8.73 20.42 -1.05
CA ILE A 120 -9.89 19.54 -0.90
C ILE A 120 -10.11 19.29 0.58
N SER A 121 -11.35 19.39 1.05
CA SER A 121 -11.68 18.96 2.41
C SER A 121 -11.32 17.50 2.61
N SER A 122 -10.56 17.16 3.66
CA SER A 122 -10.14 15.80 3.99
C SER A 122 -11.33 14.82 4.00
N THR A 123 -12.47 15.25 4.55
CA THR A 123 -13.70 14.44 4.57
C THR A 123 -14.21 14.15 3.16
N VAL A 124 -14.22 15.14 2.26
CA VAL A 124 -14.68 14.97 0.87
C VAL A 124 -13.76 13.98 0.13
N LEU A 125 -12.45 14.13 0.29
CA LEU A 125 -11.49 13.22 -0.33
C LEU A 125 -11.65 11.79 0.20
N LEU A 126 -11.71 11.60 1.53
CA LEU A 126 -11.90 10.30 2.17
C LEU A 126 -13.18 9.59 1.69
N LEU A 127 -14.30 10.32 1.65
CA LEU A 127 -15.57 9.75 1.21
C LEU A 127 -15.56 9.41 -0.28
N THR A 128 -15.00 10.29 -1.11
CA THR A 128 -14.90 10.07 -2.57
C THR A 128 -14.06 8.83 -2.87
N VAL A 129 -12.90 8.72 -2.26
CA VAL A 129 -11.99 7.58 -2.40
C VAL A 129 -12.64 6.31 -1.86
N GLY A 130 -13.27 6.37 -0.68
CA GLY A 130 -14.01 5.25 -0.11
C GLY A 130 -15.12 4.73 -1.02
N VAL A 131 -15.90 5.62 -1.65
CA VAL A 131 -16.91 5.25 -2.65
C VAL A 131 -16.25 4.58 -3.86
N GLY A 132 -15.12 5.11 -4.34
CA GLY A 132 -14.35 4.54 -5.43
C GLY A 132 -13.95 3.09 -5.15
N VAL A 133 -13.33 2.82 -4.00
CA VAL A 133 -12.96 1.45 -3.59
C VAL A 133 -14.19 0.57 -3.40
N GLY A 134 -15.24 1.09 -2.76
CA GLY A 134 -16.48 0.35 -2.56
C GLY A 134 -17.08 -0.14 -3.89
N LEU A 135 -17.15 0.72 -4.90
CA LEU A 135 -17.62 0.38 -6.24
C LEU A 135 -16.72 -0.68 -6.91
N PHE A 136 -15.41 -0.54 -6.79
CA PHE A 136 -14.49 -1.49 -7.39
C PHE A 136 -14.40 -2.81 -6.62
N MET A 137 -14.69 -2.83 -5.32
CA MET A 137 -14.97 -4.10 -4.61
C MET A 137 -16.15 -4.84 -5.20
N VAL A 138 -17.21 -4.14 -5.64
CA VAL A 138 -18.33 -4.77 -6.36
C VAL A 138 -17.83 -5.36 -7.69
N VAL A 139 -17.03 -4.61 -8.44
CA VAL A 139 -16.42 -5.11 -9.70
C VAL A 139 -15.54 -6.33 -9.45
N CYS A 140 -14.76 -6.34 -8.36
CA CYS A 140 -13.94 -7.50 -7.95
C CYS A 140 -14.82 -8.74 -7.70
N MET A 141 -15.90 -8.58 -6.96
CA MET A 141 -16.80 -9.70 -6.68
C MET A 141 -17.50 -10.21 -7.93
N LEU A 142 -17.94 -9.31 -8.80
CA LEU A 142 -18.49 -9.68 -10.11
C LEU A 142 -17.46 -10.43 -10.96
N ARG A 143 -16.20 -9.97 -10.98
CA ARG A 143 -15.12 -10.67 -11.67
C ARG A 143 -14.94 -12.10 -11.17
N ILE A 144 -14.86 -12.31 -9.85
CA ILE A 144 -14.73 -13.65 -9.27
C ILE A 144 -15.91 -14.54 -9.67
N VAL A 145 -17.15 -14.03 -9.58
CA VAL A 145 -18.35 -14.81 -9.89
C VAL A 145 -18.46 -15.13 -11.38
N THR A 146 -18.11 -14.19 -12.25
CA THR A 146 -18.22 -14.35 -13.72
C THR A 146 -17.00 -15.02 -14.36
N GLY A 147 -15.85 -15.05 -13.67
CA GLY A 147 -14.58 -15.52 -14.23
C GLY A 147 -14.02 -14.59 -15.30
N ALA A 148 -14.34 -13.29 -15.24
CA ALA A 148 -13.88 -12.32 -16.23
C ALA A 148 -12.36 -12.16 -16.21
N ASN A 149 -11.75 -12.07 -17.39
CA ASN A 149 -10.30 -11.96 -17.52
C ASN A 149 -9.79 -10.60 -17.00
N LEU A 150 -8.89 -10.63 -16.03
CA LEU A 150 -8.32 -9.45 -15.38
C LEU A 150 -7.64 -8.49 -16.38
N ARG A 151 -6.90 -9.02 -17.34
CA ARG A 151 -6.13 -8.23 -18.31
C ARG A 151 -7.01 -7.26 -19.09
N TRP A 152 -8.11 -7.76 -19.67
CA TRP A 152 -9.03 -6.92 -20.45
C TRP A 152 -9.75 -5.89 -19.58
N LEU A 153 -10.06 -6.27 -18.33
CA LEU A 153 -10.67 -5.37 -17.38
C LEU A 153 -9.71 -4.21 -17.02
N LEU A 154 -8.43 -4.53 -16.75
CA LEU A 154 -7.40 -3.51 -16.47
C LEU A 154 -7.17 -2.61 -17.70
N ILE A 155 -7.09 -3.16 -18.91
CA ILE A 155 -6.95 -2.37 -20.14
C ILE A 155 -8.11 -1.38 -20.27
N GLY A 156 -9.35 -1.83 -20.10
CA GLY A 156 -10.53 -0.97 -20.16
C GLY A 156 -10.52 0.12 -19.08
N CYS A 157 -10.17 -0.24 -17.84
CA CYS A 157 -10.09 0.69 -16.72
C CYS A 157 -8.99 1.75 -16.95
N TYR A 158 -7.78 1.35 -17.32
CA TYR A 158 -6.69 2.32 -17.55
C TYR A 158 -6.92 3.17 -18.80
N ALA A 159 -7.55 2.62 -19.85
CA ALA A 159 -7.99 3.43 -21.00
C ALA A 159 -8.97 4.53 -20.58
N LEU A 160 -9.94 4.20 -19.70
CA LEU A 160 -10.88 5.17 -19.15
C LEU A 160 -10.17 6.19 -18.24
N ILE A 161 -9.24 5.74 -17.37
CA ILE A 161 -8.44 6.64 -16.53
C ILE A 161 -7.69 7.66 -17.37
N PHE A 162 -6.93 7.22 -18.38
CA PHE A 162 -6.14 8.14 -19.20
C PHE A 162 -7.01 9.02 -20.08
N LEU A 163 -8.17 8.53 -20.52
CA LEU A 163 -9.16 9.37 -21.22
C LEU A 163 -9.64 10.50 -20.32
N LEU A 164 -10.05 10.22 -19.07
CA LEU A 164 -10.49 11.23 -18.14
C LEU A 164 -9.33 12.16 -17.71
N ALA A 165 -8.14 11.61 -17.49
CA ALA A 165 -6.96 12.37 -17.14
C ALA A 165 -6.57 13.41 -18.21
N ALA A 166 -6.83 13.12 -19.50
CA ALA A 166 -6.56 14.05 -20.58
C ALA A 166 -7.43 15.33 -20.53
N PHE A 167 -8.58 15.27 -19.86
CA PHE A 167 -9.50 16.40 -19.69
C PHE A 167 -9.51 16.97 -18.27
N SER A 168 -8.78 16.35 -17.33
CA SER A 168 -8.74 16.77 -15.93
C SER A 168 -7.77 17.92 -15.71
N ASP A 169 -8.03 18.73 -14.68
CA ASP A 169 -7.11 19.76 -14.24
C ASP A 169 -5.77 19.15 -13.83
N PRO A 170 -4.62 19.69 -14.30
CA PRO A 170 -3.31 19.21 -13.91
C PRO A 170 -3.05 19.11 -12.41
N ASP A 171 -3.68 19.96 -11.59
CA ASP A 171 -3.52 19.98 -10.15
C ASP A 171 -4.18 18.76 -9.46
N PHE A 172 -5.20 18.16 -10.10
CA PHE A 172 -5.87 16.95 -9.62
C PHE A 172 -5.21 15.66 -10.07
N LEU A 173 -4.39 15.68 -11.13
CA LEU A 173 -3.77 14.46 -11.68
C LEU A 173 -2.91 13.74 -10.66
N GLY A 174 -1.98 14.46 -10.02
CA GLY A 174 -1.10 13.88 -9.02
C GLY A 174 -1.88 13.26 -7.86
N ILE A 175 -2.85 14.00 -7.31
CA ILE A 175 -3.70 13.56 -6.19
C ILE A 175 -4.53 12.34 -6.58
N ALA A 176 -5.11 12.32 -7.78
CA ALA A 176 -5.94 11.21 -8.25
C ALA A 176 -5.13 9.91 -8.35
N PHE A 177 -3.97 9.96 -8.98
CA PHE A 177 -3.14 8.77 -9.12
C PHE A 177 -2.50 8.34 -7.79
N ASP A 178 -2.11 9.28 -6.92
CA ASP A 178 -1.60 8.98 -5.58
C ASP A 178 -2.66 8.31 -4.71
N SER A 179 -3.94 8.76 -4.80
CA SER A 179 -5.03 8.14 -4.05
C SER A 179 -5.23 6.66 -4.41
N GLY A 180 -4.95 6.26 -5.67
CA GLY A 180 -4.97 4.86 -6.06
C GLY A 180 -3.90 4.00 -5.38
N GLY A 181 -2.70 4.55 -5.14
CA GLY A 181 -1.63 3.88 -4.42
C GLY A 181 -1.87 3.82 -2.91
N VAL A 182 -2.25 4.95 -2.33
CA VAL A 182 -2.41 5.11 -0.86
C VAL A 182 -3.56 4.29 -0.29
N THR A 183 -4.62 4.01 -1.06
CA THR A 183 -5.79 3.25 -0.58
C THR A 183 -5.53 1.77 -0.38
N THR A 184 -4.45 1.25 -0.91
CA THR A 184 -4.08 -0.16 -0.80
C THR A 184 -2.96 -0.36 0.21
N GLY A 185 -3.19 0.12 1.43
CA GLY A 185 -2.27 0.04 2.55
C GLY A 185 -2.39 -1.23 3.38
N PRO A 186 -1.72 -1.27 4.53
CA PRO A 186 -1.55 -2.48 5.35
C PRO A 186 -2.82 -3.00 6.03
N MET A 187 -3.92 -2.24 6.08
CA MET A 187 -5.23 -2.76 6.50
C MET A 187 -6.05 -3.29 5.33
N THR A 188 -6.09 -2.54 4.26
CA THR A 188 -6.97 -2.78 3.12
C THR A 188 -6.52 -4.00 2.32
N VAL A 189 -5.23 -4.16 2.05
CA VAL A 189 -4.68 -5.29 1.26
C VAL A 189 -4.99 -6.65 1.88
N PRO A 190 -4.63 -6.95 3.15
CA PRO A 190 -4.92 -8.24 3.75
C PRO A 190 -6.42 -8.54 3.80
N PHE A 191 -7.25 -7.51 4.01
CA PHE A 191 -8.70 -7.65 4.04
C PHE A 191 -9.29 -8.01 2.68
N ILE A 192 -8.91 -7.27 1.63
CA ILE A 192 -9.40 -7.49 0.25
C ILE A 192 -9.00 -8.89 -0.23
N LEU A 193 -7.73 -9.27 -0.06
CA LEU A 193 -7.24 -10.60 -0.44
C LEU A 193 -7.95 -11.71 0.34
N ALA A 194 -8.12 -11.55 1.64
CA ALA A 194 -8.81 -12.52 2.48
C ALA A 194 -10.30 -12.65 2.10
N MET A 195 -10.97 -11.55 1.78
CA MET A 195 -12.35 -11.54 1.33
C MET A 195 -12.47 -12.19 -0.05
N GLY A 196 -11.55 -11.87 -0.99
CA GLY A 196 -11.48 -12.48 -2.31
C GLY A 196 -11.30 -13.99 -2.24
N LEU A 197 -10.37 -14.47 -1.42
CA LEU A 197 -10.16 -15.89 -1.16
C LEU A 197 -11.41 -16.55 -0.54
N GLY A 198 -12.07 -15.85 0.41
CA GLY A 198 -13.33 -16.34 1.00
C GLY A 198 -14.44 -16.49 -0.03
N VAL A 199 -14.51 -15.59 -1.01
CA VAL A 199 -15.51 -15.62 -2.09
C VAL A 199 -15.13 -16.60 -3.20
N SER A 200 -13.86 -16.72 -3.57
CA SER A 200 -13.39 -17.64 -4.61
C SER A 200 -13.69 -19.11 -4.31
N ASN A 201 -13.81 -19.47 -3.02
CA ASN A 201 -14.22 -20.80 -2.57
C ASN A 201 -15.63 -21.25 -3.03
N ILE A 202 -16.44 -20.35 -3.64
CA ILE A 202 -17.70 -20.74 -4.32
C ILE A 202 -17.39 -21.60 -5.55
N ARG A 203 -16.31 -21.31 -6.24
CA ARG A 203 -15.93 -21.99 -7.47
C ARG A 203 -15.00 -23.15 -7.14
N SER A 204 -15.33 -24.32 -7.68
CA SER A 204 -14.53 -25.54 -7.47
C SER A 204 -13.49 -25.77 -8.59
N ASP A 205 -13.26 -24.77 -9.45
CA ASP A 205 -12.32 -24.88 -10.55
C ASP A 205 -10.89 -24.46 -10.13
N ARG A 206 -9.89 -25.02 -10.83
CA ARG A 206 -8.46 -24.75 -10.56
C ARG A 206 -8.06 -23.26 -10.76
N ARG A 207 -8.92 -22.45 -11.39
CA ARG A 207 -8.69 -21.02 -11.61
C ARG A 207 -9.21 -20.15 -10.47
N ALA A 208 -10.06 -20.69 -9.59
CA ALA A 208 -10.67 -19.93 -8.50
C ALA A 208 -9.63 -19.27 -7.58
N GLU A 209 -8.56 -19.98 -7.27
CA GLU A 209 -7.46 -19.45 -6.45
C GLU A 209 -6.67 -18.35 -7.20
N ALA A 210 -6.40 -18.55 -8.49
CA ALA A 210 -5.73 -17.55 -9.33
C ALA A 210 -6.60 -16.27 -9.51
N ASP A 211 -7.92 -16.42 -9.54
CA ASP A 211 -8.87 -15.30 -9.66
C ASP A 211 -8.98 -14.48 -8.35
N SER A 212 -8.47 -14.97 -7.23
CA SER A 212 -8.37 -14.19 -5.99
C SER A 212 -7.25 -13.13 -6.02
N PHE A 213 -6.32 -13.20 -6.97
CA PHE A 213 -5.31 -12.18 -7.23
C PHE A 213 -5.84 -11.11 -8.21
N GLY A 214 -5.24 -9.93 -8.19
CA GLY A 214 -5.63 -8.79 -9.00
C GLY A 214 -6.83 -8.00 -8.46
N LEU A 215 -7.25 -8.28 -7.22
CA LEU A 215 -8.34 -7.57 -6.57
C LEU A 215 -7.86 -6.22 -6.03
N VAL A 216 -6.67 -6.20 -5.45
CA VAL A 216 -6.05 -4.97 -4.95
C VAL A 216 -5.81 -4.00 -6.10
N ALA A 217 -5.33 -4.51 -7.25
CA ALA A 217 -5.17 -3.75 -8.48
C ALA A 217 -6.46 -3.06 -8.95
N LEU A 218 -7.57 -3.80 -8.97
CA LEU A 218 -8.87 -3.23 -9.33
C LEU A 218 -9.36 -2.21 -8.29
N CYS A 219 -9.17 -2.50 -7.01
CA CYS A 219 -9.53 -1.56 -5.95
C CYS A 219 -8.71 -0.26 -6.00
N SER A 220 -7.48 -0.28 -6.52
CA SER A 220 -6.68 0.93 -6.76
C SER A 220 -7.22 1.81 -7.90
N VAL A 221 -7.86 1.20 -8.89
CA VAL A 221 -8.47 1.93 -10.03
C VAL A 221 -9.63 2.81 -9.57
N GLY A 222 -10.43 2.33 -8.61
CA GLY A 222 -11.61 3.04 -8.10
C GLY A 222 -11.32 4.45 -7.58
N PRO A 223 -10.39 4.61 -6.65
CA PRO A 223 -9.92 5.90 -6.17
C PRO A 223 -9.46 6.85 -7.27
N ILE A 224 -8.64 6.36 -8.20
CA ILE A 224 -8.15 7.19 -9.31
C ILE A 224 -9.33 7.77 -10.09
N LEU A 225 -10.27 6.93 -10.49
CA LEU A 225 -11.46 7.38 -11.22
C LEU A 225 -12.33 8.32 -10.41
N ALA A 226 -12.56 8.00 -9.12
CA ALA A 226 -13.39 8.80 -8.24
C ALA A 226 -12.81 10.22 -8.04
N VAL A 227 -11.49 10.33 -7.83
CA VAL A 227 -10.83 11.64 -7.63
C VAL A 227 -10.70 12.41 -8.95
N LEU A 228 -10.47 11.74 -10.10
CA LEU A 228 -10.54 12.39 -11.41
C LEU A 228 -11.93 12.98 -11.65
N ILE A 229 -12.98 12.22 -11.36
CA ILE A 229 -14.37 12.70 -11.49
C ILE A 229 -14.63 13.86 -10.51
N LEU A 230 -14.16 13.77 -9.26
CA LEU A 230 -14.25 14.86 -8.29
C LEU A 230 -13.65 16.15 -8.84
N GLY A 231 -12.49 16.07 -9.51
CA GLY A 231 -11.80 17.21 -10.11
C GLY A 231 -12.61 17.98 -11.16
N PHE A 232 -13.60 17.34 -11.81
CA PHE A 232 -14.49 18.05 -12.75
C PHE A 232 -15.58 18.89 -12.05
N PHE A 233 -15.94 18.55 -10.83
CA PHE A 233 -17.04 19.20 -10.09
C PHE A 233 -16.56 20.06 -8.93
N TYR A 234 -15.36 19.78 -8.41
CA TYR A 234 -14.83 20.44 -7.23
C TYR A 234 -13.92 21.60 -7.64
N GLN A 235 -14.40 22.82 -7.40
CA GLN A 235 -13.57 24.03 -7.51
C GLN A 235 -12.87 24.21 -6.15
N GLY A 236 -11.59 23.82 -6.09
CA GLY A 236 -10.78 23.93 -4.87
C GLY A 236 -10.60 25.39 -4.42
N SER A 237 -10.42 25.59 -3.13
CA SER A 237 -10.01 26.87 -2.58
C SER A 237 -8.56 27.16 -3.00
N ASN A 238 -8.20 28.46 -3.17
CA ASN A 238 -6.82 28.90 -3.42
C ASN A 238 -5.91 28.75 -2.19
N ALA A 239 -6.09 27.70 -1.39
CA ALA A 239 -5.28 27.45 -0.22
C ALA A 239 -3.88 27.00 -0.68
N VAL A 240 -2.86 27.69 -0.23
CA VAL A 240 -1.45 27.25 -0.43
C VAL A 240 -1.16 26.18 0.62
N ALA A 241 -0.47 25.10 0.22
CA ALA A 241 -0.01 24.13 1.19
C ALA A 241 0.93 24.83 2.19
N ASP A 242 0.50 24.92 3.42
CA ASP A 242 1.31 25.50 4.49
C ASP A 242 2.31 24.44 4.99
N LEU A 243 3.46 24.38 4.32
CA LEU A 243 4.60 23.61 4.78
C LEU A 243 5.33 24.40 5.89
N SER A 244 4.58 24.82 6.91
CA SER A 244 5.20 25.51 8.05
C SER A 244 6.21 24.58 8.69
N SER A 245 7.51 24.95 8.62
CA SER A 245 8.58 24.27 9.29
C SER A 245 8.26 24.19 10.79
N ALA A 246 7.95 22.99 11.28
CA ALA A 246 7.72 22.79 12.69
C ALA A 246 9.00 23.10 13.44
N SER A 247 9.06 24.22 14.14
CA SER A 247 10.15 24.52 15.07
C SER A 247 9.62 24.42 16.49
N PHE A 248 10.16 23.53 17.28
CA PHE A 248 9.64 23.28 18.61
C PHE A 248 10.27 24.18 19.70
N GLY A 249 11.41 24.80 19.41
CA GLY A 249 12.09 25.73 20.32
C GLY A 249 12.64 25.11 21.63
N SER A 250 12.07 23.97 22.07
CA SER A 250 12.55 23.25 23.27
C SER A 250 12.11 21.78 23.27
N SER A 251 12.85 20.94 24.02
CA SER A 251 12.50 19.50 24.18
C SER A 251 11.15 19.30 24.91
N THR A 252 10.78 20.22 25.80
CA THR A 252 9.48 20.18 26.46
C THR A 252 8.32 20.48 25.49
N ALA A 253 8.54 21.36 24.52
CA ALA A 253 7.57 21.65 23.47
C ALA A 253 7.37 20.44 22.55
N ILE A 254 8.44 19.68 22.23
CA ILE A 254 8.37 18.41 21.48
C ILE A 254 7.48 17.42 22.24
N GLY A 255 7.78 17.17 23.52
CA GLY A 255 6.96 16.28 24.36
C GLY A 255 5.49 16.73 24.44
N GLY A 256 5.26 18.05 24.55
CA GLY A 256 3.91 18.64 24.50
C GLY A 256 3.19 18.38 23.19
N ALA A 257 3.85 18.49 22.04
CA ALA A 257 3.28 18.22 20.72
C ALA A 257 2.85 16.74 20.58
N PHE A 258 3.69 15.80 21.00
CA PHE A 258 3.33 14.37 21.00
C PHE A 258 2.14 14.08 21.92
N LEU A 259 2.14 14.61 23.13
CA LEU A 259 1.04 14.42 24.09
C LEU A 259 -0.27 15.08 23.63
N ALA A 260 -0.22 16.20 22.93
CA ALA A 260 -1.39 16.86 22.39
C ALA A 260 -1.99 16.14 21.17
N SER A 261 -1.15 15.47 20.37
CA SER A 261 -1.57 14.73 19.18
C SER A 261 -2.22 13.38 19.52
N ILE A 262 -1.83 12.71 20.60
CA ILE A 262 -2.40 11.41 21.00
C ILE A 262 -3.93 11.46 21.17
N PRO A 263 -4.55 12.40 21.94
CA PRO A 263 -6.01 12.46 22.06
C PRO A 263 -6.72 12.74 20.73
N LEU A 264 -6.09 13.51 19.84
CA LEU A 264 -6.61 13.78 18.51
C LEU A 264 -6.72 12.48 17.71
N TYR A 265 -5.61 11.75 17.57
CA TYR A 265 -5.59 10.48 16.83
C TYR A 265 -6.39 9.36 17.50
N LEU A 266 -6.51 9.36 18.82
CA LEU A 266 -7.45 8.45 19.51
C LEU A 266 -8.88 8.68 19.02
N LYS A 267 -9.33 9.92 18.92
CA LYS A 267 -10.67 10.25 18.44
C LYS A 267 -10.85 9.92 16.96
N GLU A 268 -9.89 10.33 16.12
CA GLU A 268 -9.95 10.12 14.67
C GLU A 268 -9.97 8.63 14.32
N MET A 269 -9.08 7.85 14.91
CA MET A 269 -9.02 6.42 14.67
C MET A 269 -10.25 5.66 15.20
N ALA A 270 -10.82 6.10 16.32
CA ALA A 270 -12.08 5.53 16.82
C ALA A 270 -13.22 5.74 15.82
N ILE A 271 -13.33 6.94 15.25
CA ILE A 271 -14.36 7.28 14.26
C ILE A 271 -14.13 6.51 12.96
N SER A 272 -12.90 6.45 12.48
CA SER A 272 -12.54 5.78 11.21
C SER A 272 -12.72 4.27 11.27
N MET A 273 -12.40 3.63 12.40
CA MET A 273 -12.58 2.19 12.57
C MET A 273 -14.04 1.79 12.90
N LEU A 274 -14.87 2.74 13.33
CA LEU A 274 -16.25 2.45 13.75
C LEU A 274 -17.07 1.72 12.69
N PRO A 275 -17.07 2.12 11.38
CA PRO A 275 -17.86 1.47 10.36
C PRO A 275 -17.51 -0.03 10.18
N ILE A 276 -16.21 -0.36 10.12
CA ILE A 276 -15.80 -1.75 9.94
C ILE A 276 -16.12 -2.61 11.17
N VAL A 277 -15.95 -2.06 12.37
CA VAL A 277 -16.30 -2.73 13.63
C VAL A 277 -17.81 -2.95 13.71
N ALA A 278 -18.62 -1.96 13.35
CA ALA A 278 -20.07 -2.05 13.32
C ALA A 278 -20.56 -3.13 12.35
N ILE A 279 -20.00 -3.15 11.13
CA ILE A 279 -20.30 -4.17 10.12
C ILE A 279 -19.90 -5.57 10.65
N PHE A 280 -18.72 -5.70 11.23
CA PHE A 280 -18.28 -6.97 11.82
C PHE A 280 -19.25 -7.46 12.90
N PHE A 281 -19.68 -6.60 13.82
CA PHE A 281 -20.64 -6.98 14.87
C PHE A 281 -22.01 -7.32 14.29
N LEU A 282 -22.47 -6.61 13.25
CA LEU A 282 -23.71 -6.95 12.54
C LEU A 282 -23.63 -8.39 11.97
N PHE A 283 -22.51 -8.71 11.31
CA PHE A 283 -22.29 -10.06 10.78
C PHE A 283 -22.09 -11.10 11.88
N GLN A 284 -21.46 -10.74 12.99
CA GLN A 284 -21.28 -11.63 14.13
C GLN A 284 -22.62 -12.09 14.71
N VAL A 285 -23.60 -11.18 14.82
CA VAL A 285 -24.93 -11.49 15.37
C VAL A 285 -25.78 -12.24 14.35
N THR A 286 -25.71 -11.88 13.07
CA THR A 286 -26.62 -12.42 12.04
C THR A 286 -26.12 -13.72 11.41
N LEU A 287 -24.88 -13.76 10.94
CA LEU A 287 -24.36 -14.82 10.07
C LEU A 287 -23.20 -15.62 10.65
N LEU A 288 -22.24 -14.97 11.32
CA LEU A 288 -20.98 -15.62 11.68
C LEU A 288 -21.10 -16.47 12.94
N ARG A 289 -21.75 -15.96 13.98
CA ARG A 289 -21.95 -16.62 15.30
C ARG A 289 -20.69 -17.32 15.82
N LEU A 290 -19.56 -16.58 15.77
CA LEU A 290 -18.24 -17.10 16.12
C LEU A 290 -18.19 -17.53 17.57
N PRO A 291 -17.45 -18.62 17.90
CA PRO A 291 -17.22 -19.01 19.28
C PRO A 291 -16.42 -17.93 20.02
N GLY A 292 -16.69 -17.76 21.32
CA GLY A 292 -16.12 -16.68 22.12
C GLY A 292 -14.61 -16.53 22.05
N ARG A 293 -13.84 -17.60 21.83
CA ARG A 293 -12.37 -17.53 21.64
C ARG A 293 -11.96 -16.85 20.34
N SER A 294 -12.60 -17.21 19.24
CA SER A 294 -12.31 -16.57 17.94
C SER A 294 -12.72 -15.11 17.98
N LEU A 295 -13.85 -14.80 18.61
CA LEU A 295 -14.30 -13.43 18.80
C LEU A 295 -13.31 -12.64 19.66
N ALA A 296 -12.85 -13.19 20.79
CA ALA A 296 -11.87 -12.54 21.65
C ALA A 296 -10.54 -12.26 20.93
N LYS A 297 -10.03 -13.20 20.12
CA LYS A 297 -8.80 -12.96 19.31
C LYS A 297 -8.99 -11.82 18.34
N ILE A 298 -10.12 -11.77 17.62
CA ILE A 298 -10.42 -10.67 16.69
C ILE A 298 -10.52 -9.33 17.43
N LEU A 299 -11.18 -9.28 18.59
CA LEU A 299 -11.30 -8.05 19.39
C LEU A 299 -9.96 -7.56 19.92
N ILE A 300 -9.08 -8.48 20.35
CA ILE A 300 -7.70 -8.16 20.74
C ILE A 300 -6.93 -7.62 19.53
N GLY A 301 -7.10 -8.25 18.36
CA GLY A 301 -6.52 -7.77 17.12
C GLY A 301 -6.99 -6.35 16.75
N ILE A 302 -8.29 -6.07 16.88
CA ILE A 302 -8.84 -4.71 16.67
C ILE A 302 -8.21 -3.71 17.65
N LEU A 303 -8.04 -4.11 18.92
CA LEU A 303 -7.39 -3.23 19.91
C LEU A 303 -5.93 -2.96 19.57
N TYR A 304 -5.17 -3.98 19.15
CA TYR A 304 -3.79 -3.81 18.70
C TYR A 304 -3.73 -2.91 17.46
N THR A 305 -4.62 -3.09 16.48
CA THR A 305 -4.75 -2.22 15.31
C THR A 305 -4.99 -0.77 15.75
N TYR A 306 -5.96 -0.54 16.62
CA TYR A 306 -6.32 0.79 17.10
C TYR A 306 -5.17 1.51 17.81
N VAL A 307 -4.58 0.86 18.81
CA VAL A 307 -3.44 1.43 19.55
C VAL A 307 -2.23 1.64 18.64
N GLY A 308 -1.97 0.65 17.77
CA GLY A 308 -0.87 0.73 16.81
C GLY A 308 -1.03 1.90 15.84
N LEU A 309 -2.23 2.14 15.32
CA LEU A 309 -2.52 3.27 14.43
C LEU A 309 -2.35 4.62 15.10
N VAL A 310 -2.81 4.78 16.34
CA VAL A 310 -2.62 6.02 17.11
C VAL A 310 -1.14 6.34 17.29
N LEU A 311 -0.34 5.35 17.68
CA LEU A 311 1.11 5.53 17.84
C LEU A 311 1.78 5.82 16.50
N PHE A 312 1.41 5.09 15.46
CA PHE A 312 1.94 5.27 14.10
C PHE A 312 1.69 6.69 13.60
N LEU A 313 0.42 7.14 13.58
CA LEU A 313 0.06 8.47 13.09
C LEU A 313 0.68 9.60 13.92
N THR A 314 0.73 9.44 15.24
CA THR A 314 1.42 10.40 16.11
C THR A 314 2.90 10.49 15.76
N GLY A 315 3.58 9.35 15.59
CA GLY A 315 5.01 9.30 15.22
C GLY A 315 5.28 9.90 13.85
N VAL A 316 4.40 9.62 12.88
CA VAL A 316 4.51 10.16 11.52
C VAL A 316 4.31 11.67 11.50
N ASN A 317 3.18 12.16 11.99
CA ASN A 317 2.79 13.56 11.79
C ASN A 317 3.62 14.54 12.66
N VAL A 318 4.06 14.11 13.85
CA VAL A 318 4.88 14.98 14.72
C VAL A 318 6.38 14.82 14.43
N GLY A 319 6.84 13.63 14.01
CA GLY A 319 8.25 13.34 13.83
C GLY A 319 8.71 13.24 12.38
N PHE A 320 8.12 12.32 11.60
CA PHE A 320 8.62 11.99 10.27
C PHE A 320 8.28 13.02 9.20
N SER A 321 7.03 13.47 9.15
CA SER A 321 6.55 14.39 8.12
C SER A 321 7.26 15.74 8.16
N PRO A 322 7.43 16.41 9.32
CA PRO A 322 8.13 17.68 9.37
C PRO A 322 9.62 17.58 8.97
N LEU A 323 10.30 16.53 9.44
CA LEU A 323 11.70 16.32 9.04
C LEU A 323 11.82 15.98 7.57
N GLY A 324 10.90 15.16 7.04
CA GLY A 324 10.88 14.83 5.61
C GLY A 324 10.79 16.07 4.73
N ALA A 325 9.87 16.99 5.05
CA ALA A 325 9.69 18.24 4.32
C ALA A 325 10.95 19.14 4.40
N GLU A 326 11.50 19.35 5.58
CA GLU A 326 12.70 20.19 5.76
C GLU A 326 13.92 19.56 5.07
N LEU A 327 14.10 18.24 5.17
CA LEU A 327 15.18 17.50 4.49
C LEU A 327 15.08 17.65 2.96
N GLY A 328 13.86 17.56 2.41
CA GLY A 328 13.61 17.78 1.01
C GLY A 328 13.96 19.21 0.57
N ALA A 329 13.58 20.19 1.36
CA ALA A 329 13.88 21.60 1.12
C ALA A 329 15.38 21.89 1.16
N GLU A 330 16.10 21.42 2.15
CA GLU A 330 17.55 21.64 2.29
C GLU A 330 18.33 20.90 1.18
N LEU A 331 17.96 19.67 0.83
CA LEU A 331 18.63 18.94 -0.23
C LEU A 331 18.35 19.50 -1.62
N ALA A 332 17.24 20.22 -1.82
CA ALA A 332 16.90 20.87 -3.08
C ALA A 332 17.96 21.90 -3.55
N VAL A 333 18.68 22.53 -2.61
CA VAL A 333 19.77 23.46 -2.91
C VAL A 333 20.88 22.80 -3.74
N HIS A 334 21.05 21.49 -3.64
CA HIS A 334 22.07 20.73 -4.37
C HIS A 334 21.69 20.43 -5.83
N GLY A 335 20.54 20.89 -6.31
CA GLY A 335 20.08 20.73 -7.69
C GLY A 335 20.01 19.27 -8.13
N TRP A 336 20.74 18.91 -9.22
CA TRP A 336 20.71 17.56 -9.78
C TRP A 336 21.19 16.43 -8.85
N LEU A 337 21.94 16.74 -7.80
CA LEU A 337 22.35 15.75 -6.78
C LEU A 337 21.15 15.24 -5.97
N LEU A 338 20.04 15.95 -5.95
CA LEU A 338 18.79 15.53 -5.34
C LEU A 338 18.28 14.20 -5.93
N VAL A 339 18.49 13.96 -7.23
CA VAL A 339 18.04 12.73 -7.90
C VAL A 339 18.70 11.47 -7.32
N PRO A 340 20.05 11.33 -7.31
CA PRO A 340 20.68 10.14 -6.74
C PRO A 340 20.45 10.00 -5.22
N LEU A 341 20.32 11.11 -4.49
CA LEU A 341 19.98 11.05 -3.05
C LEU A 341 18.58 10.48 -2.82
N ALA A 342 17.59 10.92 -3.59
CA ALA A 342 16.25 10.37 -3.53
C ALA A 342 16.19 8.90 -3.99
N MET A 343 16.96 8.53 -5.01
CA MET A 343 17.10 7.12 -5.42
C MET A 343 17.65 6.25 -4.28
N MET A 344 18.64 6.75 -3.56
CA MET A 344 19.20 6.06 -2.37
C MET A 344 18.13 5.91 -1.28
N LEU A 345 17.38 6.96 -0.96
CA LEU A 345 16.28 6.88 0.00
C LEU A 345 15.21 5.86 -0.44
N GLY A 346 14.80 5.90 -1.70
CA GLY A 346 13.82 4.96 -2.27
C GLY A 346 14.26 3.50 -2.18
N TRP A 347 15.56 3.21 -2.41
CA TRP A 347 16.11 1.88 -2.26
C TRP A 347 15.89 1.30 -0.86
N PHE A 348 16.09 2.12 0.19
CA PHE A 348 15.97 1.66 1.57
C PHE A 348 14.52 1.65 2.08
N ILE A 349 13.67 2.55 1.58
CA ILE A 349 12.28 2.64 2.00
C ILE A 349 11.48 1.38 1.67
N ILE A 350 11.68 0.80 0.51
CA ILE A 350 10.97 -0.43 0.15
C ILE A 350 11.35 -1.60 1.06
N SER A 351 12.59 -1.60 1.55
CA SER A 351 13.04 -2.60 2.55
C SER A 351 12.38 -2.41 3.91
N ALA A 352 11.84 -1.22 4.16
CA ALA A 352 11.13 -0.84 5.37
C ALA A 352 9.61 -1.08 5.27
N GLU A 353 9.10 -1.49 4.12
CA GLU A 353 7.66 -1.71 3.91
C GLU A 353 7.26 -3.12 4.35
N PRO A 354 6.47 -3.29 5.44
CA PRO A 354 6.13 -4.62 5.97
C PRO A 354 5.33 -5.47 4.98
N ALA A 355 4.50 -4.83 4.16
CA ALA A 355 3.66 -5.50 3.18
C ALA A 355 4.48 -6.18 2.07
N VAL A 356 5.71 -5.71 1.80
CA VAL A 356 6.63 -6.32 0.83
C VAL A 356 7.05 -7.73 1.23
N GLY A 357 7.30 -7.96 2.52
CA GLY A 357 7.61 -9.31 3.01
C GLY A 357 6.47 -10.32 2.82
N VAL A 358 5.23 -9.87 2.88
CA VAL A 358 4.05 -10.68 2.57
C VAL A 358 4.00 -11.00 1.08
N LEU A 359 4.22 -10.00 0.23
CA LEU A 359 4.27 -10.16 -1.22
C LEU A 359 5.38 -11.13 -1.67
N GLU A 360 6.57 -11.03 -1.08
CA GLU A 360 7.69 -11.95 -1.37
C GLU A 360 7.29 -13.41 -1.11
N LYS A 361 6.69 -13.69 0.05
CA LYS A 361 6.20 -15.04 0.39
C LYS A 361 5.10 -15.52 -0.56
N GLN A 362 4.21 -14.64 -0.98
CA GLN A 362 3.16 -14.97 -1.94
C GLN A 362 3.75 -15.35 -3.31
N ILE A 363 4.71 -14.56 -3.84
CA ILE A 363 5.34 -14.85 -5.12
C ILE A 363 6.16 -16.16 -5.05
N GLU A 364 6.87 -16.37 -3.94
CA GLU A 364 7.62 -17.60 -3.73
C GLU A 364 6.70 -18.83 -3.70
N SER A 365 5.54 -18.75 -3.02
CA SER A 365 4.56 -19.84 -2.98
C SER A 365 3.92 -20.11 -4.33
N VAL A 366 3.52 -19.06 -5.05
CA VAL A 366 2.88 -19.17 -6.39
C VAL A 366 3.86 -19.69 -7.45
N SER A 367 5.14 -19.32 -7.35
CA SER A 367 6.19 -19.81 -8.25
C SER A 367 6.75 -21.19 -7.85
N ALA A 368 6.17 -21.84 -6.83
CA ALA A 368 6.69 -23.08 -6.25
C ALA A 368 8.20 -22.99 -5.91
N GLY A 369 8.66 -21.83 -5.43
CA GLY A 369 10.06 -21.55 -5.08
C GLY A 369 10.97 -21.23 -6.28
N ALA A 370 10.45 -21.21 -7.51
CA ALA A 370 11.25 -20.86 -8.70
C ALA A 370 11.80 -19.44 -8.65
N ILE A 371 11.08 -18.50 -8.03
CA ILE A 371 11.51 -17.11 -7.84
C ILE A 371 11.78 -16.88 -6.35
N PRO A 372 13.07 -16.79 -5.93
CA PRO A 372 13.41 -16.53 -4.53
C PRO A 372 12.96 -15.14 -4.08
N GLY A 373 12.45 -15.00 -2.84
CA GLY A 373 12.03 -13.73 -2.26
C GLY A 373 13.10 -12.62 -2.35
N LYS A 374 14.38 -12.95 -2.16
CA LYS A 374 15.50 -12.00 -2.31
C LYS A 374 15.61 -11.36 -3.71
N VAL A 375 15.20 -12.08 -4.76
CA VAL A 375 15.20 -11.54 -6.14
C VAL A 375 14.08 -10.51 -6.27
N ILE A 376 12.91 -10.81 -5.69
CA ILE A 376 11.77 -9.89 -5.66
C ILE A 376 12.15 -8.62 -4.90
N GLN A 377 12.68 -8.75 -3.68
CA GLN A 377 13.07 -7.61 -2.86
C GLN A 377 14.06 -6.70 -3.59
N ARG A 378 15.12 -7.25 -4.18
CA ARG A 378 16.09 -6.46 -4.95
C ARG A 378 15.47 -5.79 -6.18
N SER A 379 14.60 -6.50 -6.89
CA SER A 379 13.88 -5.96 -8.05
C SER A 379 13.00 -4.77 -7.64
N LEU A 380 12.28 -4.90 -6.54
CA LEU A 380 11.46 -3.83 -5.98
C LEU A 380 12.33 -2.65 -5.49
N SER A 381 13.47 -2.92 -4.82
CA SER A 381 14.39 -1.84 -4.38
C SER A 381 14.92 -1.01 -5.55
N VAL A 382 15.30 -1.67 -6.66
CA VAL A 382 15.70 -0.97 -7.90
C VAL A 382 14.54 -0.17 -8.46
N ALA A 383 13.36 -0.78 -8.53
CA ALA A 383 12.15 -0.16 -9.08
C ALA A 383 11.77 1.11 -8.31
N ILE A 384 11.74 1.04 -6.98
CA ILE A 384 11.38 2.18 -6.13
C ILE A 384 12.47 3.26 -6.14
N ALA A 385 13.75 2.87 -6.18
CA ALA A 385 14.84 3.82 -6.37
C ALA A 385 14.65 4.61 -7.68
N LEU A 386 14.32 3.93 -8.78
CA LEU A 386 14.02 4.59 -10.05
C LEU A 386 12.77 5.48 -9.97
N ALA A 387 11.70 5.03 -9.30
CA ALA A 387 10.50 5.83 -9.08
C ALA A 387 10.82 7.16 -8.38
N MET A 388 11.64 7.09 -7.32
CA MET A 388 12.09 8.28 -6.58
C MET A 388 12.97 9.19 -7.41
N GLY A 389 13.87 8.62 -8.22
CA GLY A 389 14.68 9.39 -9.17
C GLY A 389 13.82 10.12 -10.20
N LEU A 390 12.80 9.45 -10.76
CA LEU A 390 11.85 10.06 -11.70
C LEU A 390 10.99 11.14 -11.03
N SER A 391 10.61 10.95 -9.76
CA SER A 391 9.88 11.95 -8.99
C SER A 391 10.72 13.23 -8.81
N MET A 392 12.01 13.10 -8.45
CA MET A 392 12.90 14.24 -8.32
C MET A 392 13.23 14.89 -9.68
N LEU A 393 13.40 14.09 -10.72
CA LEU A 393 13.56 14.61 -12.09
C LEU A 393 12.34 15.47 -12.47
N ARG A 394 11.13 15.04 -12.11
CA ARG A 394 9.90 15.79 -12.36
C ARG A 394 9.87 17.11 -11.59
N VAL A 395 10.23 17.09 -10.30
CA VAL A 395 10.30 18.30 -9.46
C VAL A 395 11.29 19.31 -10.04
N LEU A 396 12.46 18.86 -10.53
CA LEU A 396 13.50 19.72 -11.11
C LEU A 396 13.13 20.29 -12.49
N THR A 397 12.31 19.55 -13.26
CA THR A 397 12.04 19.89 -14.67
C THR A 397 10.62 20.42 -14.91
N GLY A 398 9.69 20.24 -13.95
CA GLY A 398 8.27 20.60 -14.12
C GLY A 398 7.51 19.76 -15.15
N ILE A 399 8.05 18.58 -15.55
CA ILE A 399 7.40 17.69 -16.54
C ILE A 399 6.11 17.10 -15.95
N SER A 400 5.03 17.11 -16.75
CA SER A 400 3.75 16.52 -16.34
C SER A 400 3.90 15.03 -16.01
N ILE A 401 3.25 14.59 -14.96
CA ILE A 401 3.24 13.19 -14.52
C ILE A 401 2.75 12.22 -15.60
N LEU A 402 1.87 12.65 -16.49
CA LEU A 402 1.34 11.80 -17.57
C LEU A 402 2.44 11.30 -18.52
N TRP A 403 3.53 12.04 -18.70
CA TRP A 403 4.67 11.58 -19.51
C TRP A 403 5.40 10.37 -18.92
N PHE A 404 5.20 10.09 -17.63
CA PHE A 404 5.74 8.90 -16.97
C PHE A 404 4.67 7.82 -16.83
N LEU A 405 3.45 8.18 -16.44
CA LEU A 405 2.40 7.19 -16.16
C LEU A 405 1.85 6.53 -17.43
N VAL A 406 1.62 7.30 -18.51
CA VAL A 406 1.07 6.74 -19.75
C VAL A 406 2.02 5.69 -20.35
N PRO A 407 3.33 5.97 -20.55
CA PRO A 407 4.25 4.94 -21.03
C PRO A 407 4.42 3.79 -20.02
N GLY A 408 4.51 4.09 -18.72
CA GLY A 408 4.71 3.09 -17.69
C GLY A 408 3.58 2.07 -17.62
N TYR A 409 2.34 2.52 -17.48
CA TYR A 409 1.17 1.64 -17.51
C TYR A 409 0.97 1.00 -18.88
N GLY A 410 1.27 1.71 -19.97
CA GLY A 410 1.25 1.16 -21.33
C GLY A 410 2.20 -0.04 -21.48
N ILE A 411 3.43 0.08 -20.99
CA ILE A 411 4.40 -1.02 -20.98
C ILE A 411 3.93 -2.14 -20.06
N ALA A 412 3.41 -1.83 -18.86
CA ALA A 412 2.91 -2.84 -17.93
C ALA A 412 1.75 -3.65 -18.54
N LEU A 413 0.81 -2.98 -19.20
CA LEU A 413 -0.29 -3.64 -19.91
C LEU A 413 0.20 -4.43 -21.14
N ALA A 414 1.19 -3.93 -21.87
CA ALA A 414 1.79 -4.68 -22.98
C ALA A 414 2.54 -5.92 -22.48
N LEU A 415 3.30 -5.83 -21.38
CA LEU A 415 3.98 -6.98 -20.77
C LEU A 415 3.02 -8.07 -20.33
N SER A 416 1.80 -7.72 -19.91
CA SER A 416 0.78 -8.68 -19.49
C SER A 416 0.41 -9.71 -20.59
N PHE A 417 0.68 -9.44 -21.86
CA PHE A 417 0.48 -10.39 -22.94
C PHE A 417 1.62 -11.43 -23.08
N PHE A 418 2.76 -11.16 -22.47
CA PHE A 418 3.95 -12.00 -22.58
C PHE A 418 4.27 -12.76 -21.29
N VAL A 419 3.50 -12.52 -20.23
CA VAL A 419 3.69 -13.12 -18.90
C VAL A 419 2.40 -13.87 -18.52
N PRO A 420 2.47 -15.00 -17.79
CA PRO A 420 1.29 -15.69 -17.27
C PRO A 420 0.37 -14.77 -16.46
N ASP A 421 -0.95 -15.01 -16.54
CA ASP A 421 -1.98 -14.16 -15.93
C ASP A 421 -1.77 -13.98 -14.42
N ILE A 422 -1.23 -15.00 -13.73
CA ILE A 422 -0.97 -14.95 -12.29
C ILE A 422 0.13 -13.92 -11.94
N TYR A 423 1.23 -13.87 -12.72
CA TYR A 423 2.27 -12.86 -12.49
C TYR A 423 1.80 -11.45 -12.83
N THR A 424 0.93 -11.31 -13.83
CA THR A 424 0.27 -10.04 -14.13
C THR A 424 -0.59 -9.59 -12.94
N ALA A 425 -1.40 -10.49 -12.38
CA ALA A 425 -2.26 -10.18 -11.24
C ALA A 425 -1.44 -9.77 -10.01
N ILE A 426 -0.41 -10.55 -9.67
CA ILE A 426 0.50 -10.24 -8.55
C ILE A 426 1.25 -8.93 -8.79
N ALA A 427 1.74 -8.68 -10.00
CA ALA A 427 2.44 -7.44 -10.33
C ALA A 427 1.55 -6.22 -10.10
N PHE A 428 0.31 -6.25 -10.59
CA PHE A 428 -0.63 -5.15 -10.40
C PHE A 428 -1.08 -5.00 -8.94
N ASP A 429 -1.23 -6.10 -8.18
CA ASP A 429 -1.49 -6.03 -6.73
C ASP A 429 -0.30 -5.46 -5.96
N SER A 430 0.93 -5.73 -6.40
CA SER A 430 2.16 -5.26 -5.75
C SER A 430 2.37 -3.75 -5.81
N GLY A 431 1.77 -3.09 -6.80
CA GLY A 431 1.80 -1.63 -6.89
C GLY A 431 1.22 -0.97 -5.63
N GLY A 432 0.06 -1.45 -5.19
CA GLY A 432 -0.55 -0.99 -3.95
C GLY A 432 0.22 -1.39 -2.69
N VAL A 433 0.87 -2.56 -2.72
CA VAL A 433 1.69 -3.02 -1.59
C VAL A 433 2.96 -2.17 -1.42
N ALA A 434 3.59 -1.74 -2.51
CA ALA A 434 4.85 -1.00 -2.48
C ALA A 434 4.67 0.49 -2.15
N SER A 435 3.48 1.04 -2.33
CA SER A 435 3.14 2.43 -2.06
C SER A 435 2.58 2.67 -0.65
N GLY A 436 3.06 1.91 0.33
CA GLY A 436 2.56 1.90 1.70
C GLY A 436 2.98 3.10 2.57
N PRO A 437 2.86 2.96 3.91
CA PRO A 437 2.96 4.05 4.87
C PRO A 437 4.18 4.95 4.74
N MET A 438 5.36 4.40 4.49
CA MET A 438 6.58 5.20 4.41
C MET A 438 6.62 6.08 3.15
N THR A 439 6.02 5.61 2.06
CA THR A 439 5.92 6.38 0.82
C THR A 439 4.91 7.51 0.95
N ALA A 440 3.73 7.22 1.50
CA ALA A 440 2.65 8.19 1.64
C ALA A 440 2.95 9.28 2.70
N THR A 441 3.77 8.95 3.68
CA THR A 441 4.09 9.87 4.79
C THR A 441 5.42 10.59 4.57
N PHE A 442 6.54 9.89 4.69
CA PHE A 442 7.87 10.51 4.66
C PHE A 442 8.27 10.98 3.25
N MET A 443 8.08 10.10 2.22
CA MET A 443 8.55 10.43 0.87
C MET A 443 7.72 11.53 0.21
N LEU A 444 6.40 11.50 0.38
CA LEU A 444 5.55 12.57 -0.15
C LEU A 444 5.95 13.92 0.45
N GLN A 445 6.18 13.99 1.77
CA GLN A 445 6.61 15.22 2.42
C GLN A 445 8.00 15.68 1.97
N PHE A 446 8.94 14.75 1.78
CA PHE A 446 10.26 15.02 1.22
C PHE A 446 10.16 15.68 -0.17
N VAL A 447 9.31 15.12 -1.05
CA VAL A 447 9.10 15.66 -2.40
C VAL A 447 8.42 17.02 -2.35
N MET A 448 7.45 17.21 -1.44
CA MET A 448 6.76 18.49 -1.24
C MET A 448 7.71 19.58 -0.75
N GLY A 449 8.58 19.26 0.20
CA GLY A 449 9.62 20.17 0.68
C GLY A 449 10.58 20.58 -0.43
N ALA A 450 11.05 19.62 -1.22
CA ALA A 450 11.92 19.89 -2.37
C ALA A 450 11.22 20.76 -3.44
N SER A 451 9.95 20.47 -3.77
CA SER A 451 9.17 21.27 -4.72
C SER A 451 8.97 22.71 -4.24
N SER A 452 8.62 22.86 -2.94
CA SER A 452 8.45 24.19 -2.33
C SER A 452 9.73 25.02 -2.36
N ALA A 453 10.87 24.43 -1.99
CA ALA A 453 12.16 25.12 -1.97
C ALA A 453 12.64 25.57 -3.37
N LEU A 454 12.26 24.82 -4.39
CA LEU A 454 12.56 25.15 -5.79
C LEU A 454 11.56 26.16 -6.40
N GLY A 455 10.55 26.60 -5.62
CA GLY A 455 9.50 27.50 -6.10
C GLY A 455 8.53 26.85 -7.08
N GLY A 456 8.46 25.51 -7.11
CA GLY A 456 7.53 24.73 -7.91
C GLY A 456 6.10 24.74 -7.37
N ASN A 457 5.17 24.23 -8.18
CA ASN A 457 3.80 24.01 -7.74
C ASN A 457 3.70 22.62 -7.06
N ILE A 458 3.52 22.61 -5.74
CA ILE A 458 3.44 21.38 -4.93
C ILE A 458 2.41 20.40 -5.49
N LEU A 459 1.22 20.88 -5.92
CA LEU A 459 0.17 20.01 -6.45
C LEU A 459 0.55 19.34 -7.77
N ARG A 460 1.28 20.06 -8.62
CA ARG A 460 1.70 19.55 -9.93
C ARG A 460 3.01 18.78 -9.87
N ASP A 461 3.93 19.18 -9.01
CA ASP A 461 5.30 18.69 -9.05
C ASP A 461 5.57 17.64 -7.97
N ALA A 462 4.95 17.75 -6.79
CA ALA A 462 5.15 16.82 -5.69
C ALA A 462 4.17 15.64 -5.71
N PHE A 463 2.86 15.92 -5.83
CA PHE A 463 1.88 14.83 -5.92
C PHE A 463 2.10 13.99 -7.18
N GLY A 464 1.89 12.70 -7.08
CA GLY A 464 2.20 11.69 -8.08
C GLY A 464 3.44 10.86 -7.75
N VAL A 465 4.13 11.15 -6.64
CA VAL A 465 5.23 10.31 -6.17
C VAL A 465 4.76 8.92 -5.77
N VAL A 466 3.64 8.84 -5.07
CA VAL A 466 3.04 7.54 -4.67
C VAL A 466 2.61 6.75 -5.90
N ALA A 467 2.06 7.42 -6.89
CA ALA A 467 1.68 6.81 -8.17
C ALA A 467 2.88 6.24 -8.94
N LEU A 468 4.01 6.96 -8.98
CA LEU A 468 5.23 6.45 -9.60
C LEU A 468 5.79 5.24 -8.84
N VAL A 469 5.76 5.29 -7.51
CA VAL A 469 6.14 4.16 -6.65
C VAL A 469 5.22 2.97 -6.86
N ALA A 470 3.90 3.19 -6.99
CA ALA A 470 2.94 2.13 -7.26
C ALA A 470 3.08 1.52 -8.68
N MET A 471 3.48 2.32 -9.66
CA MET A 471 3.62 1.88 -11.05
C MET A 471 4.87 1.00 -11.26
N MET A 472 5.98 1.30 -10.60
CA MET A 472 7.26 0.63 -10.89
C MET A 472 7.30 -0.86 -10.53
N PRO A 473 6.67 -1.35 -9.46
CA PRO A 473 6.52 -2.79 -9.20
C PRO A 473 5.82 -3.56 -10.32
N LEU A 474 4.84 -2.95 -10.99
CA LEU A 474 4.15 -3.55 -12.12
C LEU A 474 5.14 -3.95 -13.22
N LEU A 475 6.08 -3.07 -13.51
CA LEU A 475 7.11 -3.30 -14.52
C LEU A 475 8.15 -4.31 -14.04
N SER A 476 8.64 -4.15 -12.81
CA SER A 476 9.74 -4.96 -12.30
C SER A 476 9.34 -6.42 -12.07
N ILE A 477 8.17 -6.68 -11.49
CA ILE A 477 7.70 -8.06 -11.23
C ILE A 477 7.34 -8.77 -12.52
N GLN A 478 6.69 -8.10 -13.47
CA GLN A 478 6.43 -8.69 -14.78
C GLN A 478 7.73 -8.98 -15.55
N ALA A 479 8.72 -8.09 -15.48
CA ALA A 479 10.03 -8.33 -16.09
C ALA A 479 10.73 -9.56 -15.47
N VAL A 480 10.70 -9.69 -14.13
CA VAL A 480 11.22 -10.87 -13.43
C VAL A 480 10.46 -12.12 -13.88
N GLY A 481 9.13 -12.11 -13.86
CA GLY A 481 8.29 -13.23 -14.30
C GLY A 481 8.61 -13.68 -15.74
N PHE A 482 8.76 -12.70 -16.64
CA PHE A 482 9.13 -12.98 -18.05
C PHE A 482 10.49 -13.65 -18.19
N VAL A 483 11.51 -13.20 -17.45
CA VAL A 483 12.85 -13.79 -17.49
C VAL A 483 12.83 -15.21 -16.94
N TYR A 484 12.14 -15.43 -15.82
CA TYR A 484 12.06 -16.77 -15.21
C TYR A 484 11.28 -17.75 -16.08
N GLU A 485 10.17 -17.34 -16.67
CA GLU A 485 9.40 -18.20 -17.58
C GLU A 485 10.23 -18.60 -18.82
N ARG A 486 10.97 -17.64 -19.40
CA ARG A 486 11.87 -17.98 -20.53
C ARG A 486 12.97 -18.94 -20.13
N ARG A 487 13.52 -18.83 -18.91
CA ARG A 487 14.51 -19.79 -18.40
C ARG A 487 13.90 -21.17 -18.20
N ALA A 488 12.72 -21.25 -17.58
CA ALA A 488 12.00 -22.51 -17.37
C ALA A 488 11.73 -23.22 -18.69
N LYS A 489 11.23 -22.50 -19.71
CA LYS A 489 11.01 -23.06 -21.06
C LYS A 489 12.32 -23.56 -21.74
N ARG A 490 13.45 -22.88 -21.51
CA ARG A 490 14.73 -23.30 -22.03
C ARG A 490 15.26 -24.56 -21.32
N THR A 491 15.08 -24.68 -20.02
CA THR A 491 15.48 -25.85 -19.24
C THR A 491 14.61 -27.06 -19.59
N ALA A 492 13.30 -26.88 -19.75
CA ALA A 492 12.37 -27.91 -20.18
C ALA A 492 12.59 -28.36 -21.65
N ALA A 493 13.14 -27.47 -22.49
CA ALA A 493 13.48 -27.81 -23.88
C ALA A 493 14.90 -28.38 -24.04
N ALA A 494 15.73 -28.38 -22.99
CA ALA A 494 17.02 -29.06 -23.02
C ALA A 494 16.76 -30.58 -22.97
N PRO A 495 17.29 -31.38 -23.92
CA PRO A 495 17.13 -32.84 -23.86
C PRO A 495 17.74 -33.33 -22.54
N GLU A 496 17.00 -34.10 -21.78
CA GLU A 496 17.53 -34.82 -20.63
C GLU A 496 18.70 -35.68 -21.10
N GLN A 497 19.92 -35.31 -20.73
CA GLN A 497 21.09 -36.12 -20.97
C GLN A 497 21.10 -37.23 -19.92
N TYR A 498 20.46 -38.34 -20.24
CA TYR A 498 20.60 -39.56 -19.44
C TYR A 498 22.00 -40.13 -19.65
N GLY A 499 22.70 -40.37 -18.55
CA GLY A 499 23.96 -41.12 -18.58
C GLY A 499 23.71 -42.61 -18.91
N ASP A 500 24.70 -43.30 -19.44
CA ASP A 500 24.59 -44.74 -19.84
C ASP A 500 24.12 -45.66 -18.69
N PHE A 501 24.01 -45.19 -17.47
CA PHE A 501 23.61 -45.94 -16.26
C PHE A 501 22.40 -45.36 -15.54
N ASP A 502 21.71 -44.38 -16.11
CA ASP A 502 20.54 -43.80 -15.47
C ASP A 502 19.30 -44.69 -15.63
N ILE A 503 18.68 -45.08 -14.54
CA ILE A 503 17.43 -45.85 -14.55
C ILE A 503 16.29 -44.84 -14.76
N VAL A 504 15.66 -44.90 -15.93
CA VAL A 504 14.48 -44.10 -16.24
C VAL A 504 13.24 -44.88 -15.82
N GLU A 505 12.54 -44.42 -14.79
CA GLU A 505 11.23 -44.96 -14.38
C GLU A 505 10.16 -44.48 -15.35
N LEU A 506 9.65 -45.38 -16.19
CA LEU A 506 8.70 -45.08 -17.29
C LEU A 506 7.25 -44.95 -16.83
N TRP A 507 6.97 -44.93 -15.52
CA TRP A 507 5.60 -45.09 -14.98
C TRP A 507 5.02 -43.91 -14.24
N GLU A 508 5.70 -42.78 -14.13
CA GLU A 508 5.20 -41.62 -13.32
C GLU A 508 4.18 -40.70 -14.02
N ASP A 509 3.86 -40.88 -15.30
CA ASP A 509 2.94 -39.99 -16.03
C ASP A 509 1.53 -40.55 -16.25
N ALA A 510 1.07 -41.45 -15.39
CA ALA A 510 -0.29 -42.01 -15.47
C ALA A 510 -1.04 -41.89 -14.13
N ALA A 511 -1.18 -40.65 -13.60
CA ALA A 511 -2.12 -40.37 -12.52
C ALA A 511 -2.71 -38.95 -12.65
#